data_e55f73b727ba0292b0d74ab44c7a2153
#
_entry.id   e55f73b727ba0292b0d74ab44c7a2153
#
_cell.length_a   1.000
_cell.length_b   1.000
_cell.length_c   1.000
_cell.angle_alpha   90.00
_cell.angle_beta   90.00
_cell.angle_gamma   90.00
#
_symmetry.space_group_name_H-M   'P 1'
#
loop_
_entity.id
_entity.type
_entity.pdbx_description
1 polymer ?
#
loop_
_entity_poly.entity_id
_entity_poly.type
_entity_poly.pdbx_seq_one_letter_code
_entity_poly.pdbx_strand_id
1 'polypeptide(L)'
;PTAPETGRVKRDLQTMDSSIVRLDGHTGRLLGQWHLQDQRLSLRHLAWSPDARTLGIALQAEHDDTTAKDAAPVLALFDGTALRVVPTPEHIAQSIHGYGGSMAATPAGWAVSCPRANGIATYTPQGEWRGLVPLPDVCPLAVHGGALWAGGLGASLQNAQAVAPLAHPHGA
;
A
#
# COMPACT_ATOMS: atom_id res chain seq x y z
N PRO A 1 -2.42 -10.82 -13.97
CA PRO A 1 -2.89 -12.13 -13.52
C PRO A 1 -1.75 -13.14 -13.47
N THR A 2 -1.93 -14.20 -12.69
CA THR A 2 -1.04 -15.36 -12.61
C THR A 2 -1.84 -16.62 -12.91
N ALA A 3 -1.17 -17.71 -13.32
CA ALA A 3 -1.81 -18.99 -13.54
C ALA A 3 -1.11 -20.08 -12.71
N PRO A 4 -1.85 -21.09 -12.21
CA PRO A 4 -1.28 -22.13 -11.35
C PRO A 4 -0.05 -22.81 -11.94
N GLU A 5 -0.07 -23.07 -13.24
CA GLU A 5 0.99 -23.74 -13.99
C GLU A 5 2.26 -22.90 -14.19
N THR A 6 2.15 -21.57 -14.03
CA THR A 6 3.27 -20.64 -14.18
C THR A 6 3.69 -19.97 -12.87
N GLY A 7 3.04 -20.33 -11.76
CA GLY A 7 3.32 -19.80 -10.44
C GLY A 7 3.14 -18.28 -10.38
N ARG A 8 4.18 -17.54 -9.97
CA ARG A 8 4.16 -16.08 -9.82
C ARG A 8 4.44 -15.30 -11.11
N VAL A 9 4.59 -15.96 -12.25
CA VAL A 9 4.78 -15.27 -13.53
C VAL A 9 3.53 -14.48 -13.86
N LYS A 10 3.67 -13.16 -13.98
CA LYS A 10 2.56 -12.25 -14.29
C LYS A 10 2.29 -12.29 -15.79
N ARG A 11 1.00 -12.33 -16.13
CA ARG A 11 0.52 -12.36 -17.51
C ARG A 11 -0.30 -11.13 -17.81
N ASP A 12 -0.45 -10.85 -19.10
CA ASP A 12 -1.38 -9.83 -19.63
C ASP A 12 -1.18 -8.43 -19.02
N LEU A 13 0.07 -8.10 -18.67
CA LEU A 13 0.40 -6.81 -18.09
C LEU A 13 0.12 -5.64 -19.07
N GLN A 14 0.11 -5.92 -20.38
CA GLN A 14 -0.20 -4.93 -21.42
C GLN A 14 -1.69 -4.54 -21.44
N THR A 15 -2.55 -5.42 -20.93
CA THR A 15 -4.01 -5.25 -20.89
C THR A 15 -4.54 -5.11 -19.47
N MET A 16 -3.69 -4.62 -18.54
CA MET A 16 -4.13 -4.37 -17.17
C MET A 16 -5.28 -3.36 -17.16
N ASP A 17 -6.34 -3.71 -16.44
CA ASP A 17 -7.42 -2.81 -16.06
C ASP A 17 -7.36 -2.58 -14.54
N SER A 18 -6.39 -1.78 -14.11
CA SER A 18 -6.17 -1.46 -12.71
C SER A 18 -7.13 -0.36 -12.29
N SER A 19 -8.17 -0.73 -11.56
CA SER A 19 -9.24 0.19 -11.21
C SER A 19 -9.74 -0.01 -9.78
N ILE A 20 -10.38 1.02 -9.22
CA ILE A 20 -11.23 0.90 -8.04
C ILE A 20 -12.69 0.92 -8.47
N VAL A 21 -13.47 0.01 -7.90
CA VAL A 21 -14.86 -0.19 -8.26
C VAL A 21 -15.74 0.01 -7.02
N ARG A 22 -16.84 0.75 -7.17
CA ARG A 22 -17.88 0.88 -6.16
C ARG A 22 -19.13 0.13 -6.60
N LEU A 23 -19.57 -0.78 -5.75
CA LEU A 23 -20.77 -1.58 -5.96
C LEU A 23 -21.83 -1.24 -4.90
N ASP A 24 -23.09 -1.37 -5.28
CA ASP A 24 -24.20 -1.39 -4.35
C ASP A 24 -24.14 -2.66 -3.50
N GLY A 25 -24.10 -2.53 -2.19
CA GLY A 25 -23.91 -3.66 -1.26
C GLY A 25 -25.08 -4.64 -1.19
N HIS A 26 -26.27 -4.28 -1.65
CA HIS A 26 -27.44 -5.14 -1.67
C HIS A 26 -27.66 -5.82 -3.02
N THR A 27 -27.47 -5.08 -4.08
CA THR A 27 -27.80 -5.54 -5.45
C THR A 27 -26.60 -5.98 -6.26
N GLY A 28 -25.37 -5.65 -5.84
CA GLY A 28 -24.15 -5.86 -6.61
C GLY A 28 -24.03 -4.95 -7.83
N ARG A 29 -24.96 -3.98 -8.02
CA ARG A 29 -24.95 -3.08 -9.17
C ARG A 29 -23.71 -2.19 -9.14
N LEU A 30 -23.05 -2.03 -10.28
CA LEU A 30 -21.94 -1.10 -10.46
C LEU A 30 -22.44 0.35 -10.26
N LEU A 31 -21.83 1.06 -9.30
CA LEU A 31 -22.10 2.46 -9.01
C LEU A 31 -21.02 3.39 -9.57
N GLY A 32 -19.82 2.89 -9.81
CA GLY A 32 -18.72 3.65 -10.41
C GLY A 32 -17.45 2.84 -10.52
N GLN A 33 -16.59 3.27 -11.42
CA GLN A 33 -15.25 2.72 -11.65
C GLN A 33 -14.29 3.86 -11.96
N TRP A 34 -13.13 3.84 -11.34
CA TRP A 34 -12.09 4.89 -11.48
C TRP A 34 -10.74 4.24 -11.74
N HIS A 35 -9.99 4.82 -12.66
CA HIS A 35 -8.68 4.37 -13.09
C HIS A 35 -7.63 5.43 -12.77
N LEU A 36 -6.40 5.01 -12.52
CA LEU A 36 -5.25 5.90 -12.60
C LEU A 36 -4.87 6.12 -14.07
N GLN A 37 -4.27 7.27 -14.38
CA GLN A 37 -3.75 7.56 -15.72
C GLN A 37 -2.69 6.52 -16.12
N ASP A 38 -1.82 6.15 -15.17
CA ASP A 38 -0.83 5.10 -15.36
C ASP A 38 -1.45 3.73 -15.02
N GLN A 39 -1.82 2.97 -16.03
CA GLN A 39 -2.43 1.65 -15.89
C GLN A 39 -1.45 0.57 -15.39
N ARG A 40 -0.14 0.85 -15.38
CA ARG A 40 0.89 -0.05 -14.83
C ARG A 40 1.04 0.06 -13.31
N LEU A 41 0.30 0.97 -12.67
CA LEU A 41 0.16 1.04 -11.23
C LEU A 41 -0.99 0.13 -10.76
N SER A 42 -0.66 -1.02 -10.22
CA SER A 42 -1.63 -1.97 -9.70
C SER A 42 -2.15 -1.51 -8.34
N LEU A 43 -3.47 -1.33 -8.21
CA LEU A 43 -4.14 -1.02 -6.93
C LEU A 43 -4.26 -2.31 -6.11
N ARG A 44 -3.74 -2.33 -4.87
CA ARG A 44 -3.61 -3.58 -4.10
C ARG A 44 -4.37 -3.57 -2.77
N HIS A 45 -3.85 -2.92 -1.75
CA HIS A 45 -4.39 -2.90 -0.40
C HIS A 45 -5.09 -1.57 -0.13
N LEU A 46 -6.17 -1.62 0.63
CA LEU A 46 -7.05 -0.50 0.89
C LEU A 46 -7.14 -0.21 2.39
N ALA A 47 -7.22 1.06 2.77
CA ALA A 47 -7.55 1.48 4.12
C ALA A 47 -8.42 2.73 4.08
N TRP A 48 -9.51 2.76 4.85
CA TRP A 48 -10.29 3.96 5.05
C TRP A 48 -9.59 4.91 6.02
N SER A 49 -9.66 6.21 5.72
CA SER A 49 -9.35 7.24 6.72
C SER A 49 -10.24 7.07 7.97
N PRO A 50 -9.80 7.50 9.16
CA PRO A 50 -10.59 7.34 10.38
C PRO A 50 -11.99 7.98 10.32
N ASP A 51 -12.18 9.01 9.50
CA ASP A 51 -13.47 9.66 9.25
C ASP A 51 -14.29 9.02 8.11
N ALA A 52 -13.77 7.93 7.52
CA ALA A 52 -14.36 7.20 6.39
C ALA A 52 -14.68 8.05 5.15
N ARG A 53 -13.96 9.15 4.93
CA ARG A 53 -14.17 10.04 3.78
C ARG A 53 -13.21 9.80 2.63
N THR A 54 -12.02 9.29 2.94
CA THR A 54 -10.96 9.05 1.95
C THR A 54 -10.49 7.61 2.06
N LEU A 55 -10.30 6.98 0.92
CA LEU A 55 -9.72 5.65 0.82
C LEU A 55 -8.27 5.78 0.37
N GLY A 56 -7.35 5.29 1.18
CA GLY A 56 -5.95 5.12 0.82
C GLY A 56 -5.74 3.78 0.11
N ILE A 57 -4.86 3.76 -0.88
CA ILE A 57 -4.63 2.62 -1.76
C ILE A 57 -3.13 2.42 -1.91
N ALA A 58 -2.62 1.27 -1.46
CA ALA A 58 -1.24 0.89 -1.73
C ALA A 58 -1.09 0.46 -3.19
N LEU A 59 -0.03 0.94 -3.85
CA LEU A 59 0.25 0.69 -5.25
C LEU A 59 1.46 -0.24 -5.41
N GLN A 60 1.42 -1.07 -6.46
CA GLN A 60 2.57 -1.83 -6.92
C GLN A 60 2.80 -1.56 -8.40
N ALA A 61 4.01 -1.15 -8.74
CA ALA A 61 4.42 -0.88 -10.11
C ALA A 61 4.64 -2.17 -10.90
N GLU A 62 4.01 -2.26 -12.06
CA GLU A 62 4.10 -3.39 -13.00
C GLU A 62 4.71 -2.96 -14.33
N HIS A 63 5.54 -1.91 -14.32
CA HIS A 63 6.27 -1.44 -15.49
C HIS A 63 7.30 -2.47 -15.95
N ASP A 64 7.52 -2.54 -17.27
CA ASP A 64 8.56 -3.37 -17.86
C ASP A 64 9.93 -2.74 -17.68
N ASP A 65 10.00 -1.39 -17.77
CA ASP A 65 11.22 -0.62 -17.50
C ASP A 65 11.48 -0.55 -15.99
N THR A 66 12.67 -0.98 -15.58
CA THR A 66 13.08 -1.04 -14.18
C THR A 66 13.17 0.35 -13.54
N THR A 67 13.65 1.35 -14.28
CA THR A 67 13.80 2.72 -13.77
C THR A 67 12.42 3.34 -13.48
N ALA A 68 11.49 3.20 -14.42
CA ALA A 68 10.10 3.64 -14.23
C ALA A 68 9.42 2.90 -13.07
N LYS A 69 9.68 1.61 -12.95
CA LYS A 69 9.16 0.77 -11.86
C LYS A 69 9.68 1.22 -10.51
N ASP A 70 10.99 1.44 -10.37
CA ASP A 70 11.62 1.81 -9.10
C ASP A 70 11.26 3.25 -8.70
N ALA A 71 11.03 4.14 -9.67
CA ALA A 71 10.59 5.52 -9.43
C ALA A 71 9.09 5.64 -9.14
N ALA A 72 8.32 4.57 -9.30
CA ALA A 72 6.87 4.62 -9.20
C ALA A 72 6.35 4.91 -7.77
N PRO A 73 5.26 5.67 -7.64
CA PRO A 73 4.62 5.95 -6.36
C PRO A 73 3.99 4.69 -5.75
N VAL A 74 3.83 4.70 -4.42
CA VAL A 74 3.24 3.57 -3.67
C VAL A 74 1.92 3.91 -3.00
N LEU A 75 1.42 5.14 -3.14
CA LEU A 75 0.17 5.61 -2.55
C LEU A 75 -0.72 6.29 -3.58
N ALA A 76 -2.01 5.94 -3.59
CA ALA A 76 -3.08 6.72 -4.18
C ALA A 76 -4.16 7.02 -3.15
N LEU A 77 -4.90 8.10 -3.34
CA LEU A 77 -6.04 8.51 -2.53
C LEU A 77 -7.29 8.65 -3.39
N PHE A 78 -8.42 8.20 -2.84
CA PHE A 78 -9.73 8.30 -3.46
C PHE A 78 -10.74 8.92 -2.49
N ASP A 79 -11.37 10.03 -2.87
CA ASP A 79 -12.32 10.78 -2.04
C ASP A 79 -13.80 10.46 -2.32
N GLY A 80 -14.06 9.42 -3.11
CA GLY A 80 -15.40 9.05 -3.56
C GLY A 80 -15.75 9.58 -4.95
N THR A 81 -14.99 10.54 -5.48
CA THR A 81 -15.18 11.16 -6.80
C THR A 81 -13.93 11.13 -7.66
N ALA A 82 -12.77 11.42 -7.07
CA ALA A 82 -11.49 11.50 -7.75
C ALA A 82 -10.48 10.51 -7.17
N LEU A 83 -9.82 9.78 -8.06
CA LEU A 83 -8.68 8.91 -7.75
C LEU A 83 -7.40 9.61 -8.18
N ARG A 84 -6.50 9.87 -7.24
CA ARG A 84 -5.24 10.58 -7.50
C ARG A 84 -4.04 9.83 -6.93
N VAL A 85 -2.95 9.85 -7.66
CA VAL A 85 -1.65 9.37 -7.18
C VAL A 85 -1.06 10.40 -6.21
N VAL A 86 -0.42 9.91 -5.16
CA VAL A 86 0.41 10.72 -4.26
C VAL A 86 1.87 10.53 -4.68
N PRO A 87 2.57 11.60 -5.11
CA PRO A 87 3.94 11.47 -5.55
C PRO A 87 4.87 11.07 -4.40
N THR A 88 5.83 10.20 -4.69
CA THR A 88 6.95 9.92 -3.81
C THR A 88 8.07 10.92 -4.12
N PRO A 89 8.75 11.51 -3.11
CA PRO A 89 9.88 12.38 -3.37
C PRO A 89 10.95 11.69 -4.21
N GLU A 90 11.48 12.36 -5.24
CA GLU A 90 12.39 11.78 -6.23
C GLU A 90 13.63 11.14 -5.59
N HIS A 91 14.21 11.81 -4.58
CA HIS A 91 15.42 11.33 -3.87
C HIS A 91 15.20 10.05 -3.06
N ILE A 92 13.94 9.62 -2.85
CA ILE A 92 13.60 8.40 -2.10
C ILE A 92 12.89 7.36 -2.96
N ALA A 93 12.31 7.77 -4.09
CA ALA A 93 11.47 6.91 -4.92
C ALA A 93 12.17 5.62 -5.32
N GLN A 94 13.41 5.71 -5.79
CA GLN A 94 14.22 4.55 -6.20
C GLN A 94 14.48 3.57 -5.04
N SER A 95 14.55 4.05 -3.78
CA SER A 95 14.73 3.20 -2.61
C SER A 95 13.48 2.40 -2.25
N ILE A 96 12.30 2.87 -2.67
CA ILE A 96 11.00 2.24 -2.39
C ILE A 96 10.69 1.15 -3.43
N HIS A 97 11.30 1.22 -4.61
CA HIS A 97 11.16 0.23 -5.69
C HIS A 97 9.71 0.02 -6.14
N GLY A 98 8.85 1.05 -6.08
CA GLY A 98 7.46 1.01 -6.53
C GLY A 98 6.63 -0.13 -5.93
N TYR A 99 6.91 -0.55 -4.70
CA TYR A 99 6.26 -1.71 -4.11
C TYR A 99 5.62 -1.41 -2.75
N GLY A 100 4.30 -1.15 -2.75
CA GLY A 100 3.45 -1.08 -1.56
C GLY A 100 2.94 -2.47 -1.17
N GLY A 101 3.35 -2.97 0.02
CA GLY A 101 3.02 -4.32 0.49
C GLY A 101 1.72 -4.41 1.29
N SER A 102 1.42 -3.38 2.09
CA SER A 102 0.21 -3.25 2.90
C SER A 102 -0.13 -1.79 3.14
N MET A 103 -1.31 -1.51 3.65
CA MET A 103 -1.79 -0.15 3.90
C MET A 103 -2.52 -0.03 5.21
N ALA A 104 -2.31 1.07 5.92
CA ALA A 104 -3.05 1.45 7.11
C ALA A 104 -3.28 2.96 7.17
N ALA A 105 -4.33 3.39 7.88
CA ALA A 105 -4.65 4.79 8.12
C ALA A 105 -4.86 5.04 9.62
N THR A 106 -4.23 6.09 10.13
CA THR A 106 -4.40 6.58 11.50
C THR A 106 -4.85 8.04 11.48
N PRO A 107 -5.24 8.63 12.61
CA PRO A 107 -5.47 10.09 12.67
C PRO A 107 -4.25 10.91 12.26
N ALA A 108 -3.03 10.36 12.40
CA ALA A 108 -1.80 11.01 11.98
C ALA A 108 -1.58 10.98 10.45
N GLY A 109 -2.27 10.11 9.71
CA GLY A 109 -2.16 9.99 8.25
C GLY A 109 -2.03 8.55 7.77
N TRP A 110 -1.40 8.38 6.61
CA TRP A 110 -1.29 7.11 5.91
C TRP A 110 0.04 6.44 6.16
N ALA A 111 0.02 5.11 6.19
CA ALA A 111 1.19 4.25 6.25
C ALA A 111 1.12 3.20 5.16
N VAL A 112 2.20 3.05 4.38
CA VAL A 112 2.35 2.01 3.36
C VAL A 112 3.61 1.22 3.67
N SER A 113 3.49 -0.09 3.86
CA SER A 113 4.68 -0.92 4.01
C SER A 113 5.41 -1.08 2.68
N CYS A 114 6.72 -0.91 2.71
CA CYS A 114 7.60 -1.01 1.56
C CYS A 114 8.69 -2.05 1.86
N PRO A 115 8.37 -3.37 1.76
CA PRO A 115 9.31 -4.43 2.16
C PRO A 115 10.64 -4.38 1.39
N ARG A 116 10.62 -3.94 0.13
CA ARG A 116 11.85 -3.78 -0.67
C ARG A 116 12.76 -2.65 -0.18
N ALA A 117 12.17 -1.65 0.49
CA ALA A 117 12.89 -0.54 1.12
C ALA A 117 13.22 -0.81 2.59
N ASN A 118 12.81 -1.97 3.13
CA ASN A 118 12.92 -2.27 4.56
C ASN A 118 12.34 -1.15 5.45
N GLY A 119 11.15 -0.65 5.10
CA GLY A 119 10.56 0.47 5.83
C GLY A 119 9.09 0.73 5.52
N ILE A 120 8.52 1.62 6.32
CA ILE A 120 7.13 2.06 6.22
C ILE A 120 7.14 3.50 5.72
N ALA A 121 6.62 3.74 4.52
CA ALA A 121 6.39 5.07 3.98
C ALA A 121 5.21 5.73 4.72
N THR A 122 5.42 6.93 5.26
CA THR A 122 4.41 7.64 6.04
C THR A 122 4.07 8.97 5.39
N TYR A 123 2.78 9.35 5.48
CA TYR A 123 2.23 10.54 4.86
C TYR A 123 1.23 11.24 5.79
N THR A 124 1.04 12.55 5.61
CA THR A 124 -0.04 13.29 6.26
C THR A 124 -1.41 12.78 5.80
N PRO A 125 -2.53 13.15 6.46
CA PRO A 125 -3.88 12.85 5.95
C PRO A 125 -4.13 13.39 4.54
N GLN A 126 -3.48 14.48 4.14
CA GLN A 126 -3.57 15.10 2.81
C GLN A 126 -2.70 14.39 1.76
N GLY A 127 -1.80 13.49 2.20
CA GLY A 127 -0.89 12.75 1.34
C GLY A 127 0.51 13.38 1.21
N GLU A 128 0.87 14.33 2.06
CA GLU A 128 2.23 14.88 2.05
C GLU A 128 3.20 13.87 2.66
N TRP A 129 4.36 13.69 2.03
CA TRP A 129 5.42 12.80 2.52
C TRP A 129 5.95 13.24 3.88
N ARG A 130 6.11 12.29 4.80
CA ARG A 130 6.71 12.51 6.14
C ARG A 130 8.04 11.82 6.32
N GLY A 131 8.20 10.63 5.75
CA GLY A 131 9.43 9.87 5.90
C GLY A 131 9.24 8.37 5.76
N LEU A 132 10.37 7.67 5.83
CA LEU A 132 10.44 6.21 5.85
C LEU A 132 10.85 5.75 7.24
N VAL A 133 9.99 5.00 7.93
CA VAL A 133 10.27 4.39 9.24
C VAL A 133 10.92 3.03 9.01
N PRO A 134 12.18 2.81 9.44
CA PRO A 134 12.87 1.56 9.19
C PRO A 134 12.22 0.37 9.90
N LEU A 135 11.96 -0.70 9.19
CA LEU A 135 11.60 -2.01 9.71
C LEU A 135 11.92 -3.06 8.64
N PRO A 136 12.94 -3.92 8.85
CA PRO A 136 13.32 -4.94 7.88
C PRO A 136 12.16 -5.90 7.55
N ASP A 137 12.01 -6.19 6.27
CA ASP A 137 11.00 -7.10 5.70
C ASP A 137 9.56 -6.80 6.14
N VAL A 138 9.27 -5.53 6.47
CA VAL A 138 7.94 -5.12 6.90
C VAL A 138 6.91 -5.43 5.81
N CYS A 139 5.84 -6.14 6.18
CA CYS A 139 4.72 -6.37 5.27
C CYS A 139 3.37 -6.06 5.93
N PRO A 140 2.92 -6.76 6.98
CA PRO A 140 1.61 -6.52 7.55
C PRO A 140 1.56 -5.18 8.30
N LEU A 141 0.50 -4.42 8.03
CA LEU A 141 0.12 -3.24 8.80
C LEU A 141 -1.29 -3.42 9.33
N ALA A 142 -1.54 -2.95 10.54
CA ALA A 142 -2.85 -2.90 11.16
C ALA A 142 -3.01 -1.66 12.04
N VAL A 143 -4.24 -1.26 12.31
CA VAL A 143 -4.55 -0.21 13.30
C VAL A 143 -5.43 -0.81 14.38
N HIS A 144 -5.03 -0.60 15.63
CA HIS A 144 -5.81 -0.98 16.79
C HIS A 144 -5.70 0.10 17.86
N GLY A 145 -6.85 0.55 18.39
CA GLY A 145 -6.89 1.63 19.38
C GLY A 145 -6.25 2.95 18.92
N GLY A 146 -6.31 3.26 17.61
CA GLY A 146 -5.66 4.43 17.03
C GLY A 146 -4.14 4.31 16.82
N ALA A 147 -3.52 3.24 17.29
CA ALA A 147 -2.09 2.96 17.12
C ALA A 147 -1.83 2.15 15.85
N LEU A 148 -0.77 2.51 15.11
CA LEU A 148 -0.26 1.73 13.99
C LEU A 148 0.60 0.58 14.51
N TRP A 149 0.26 -0.63 14.08
CA TRP A 149 1.04 -1.85 14.29
C TRP A 149 1.66 -2.30 12.97
N ALA A 150 2.91 -2.70 13.01
CA ALA A 150 3.63 -3.20 11.86
C ALA A 150 4.46 -4.43 12.25
N GLY A 151 4.47 -5.42 11.39
CA GLY A 151 5.28 -6.62 11.54
C GLY A 151 6.32 -6.74 10.44
N GLY A 152 7.54 -7.11 10.83
CA GLY A 152 8.63 -7.47 9.95
C GLY A 152 9.25 -8.80 10.37
N LEU A 153 10.28 -9.24 9.69
CA LEU A 153 11.02 -10.45 10.04
C LEU A 153 11.80 -10.22 11.35
N GLY A 154 11.38 -10.89 12.42
CA GLY A 154 12.04 -10.83 13.73
C GLY A 154 11.81 -9.53 14.53
N ALA A 155 10.97 -8.62 14.07
CA ALA A 155 10.65 -7.38 14.77
C ALA A 155 9.22 -6.92 14.52
N SER A 156 8.67 -6.19 15.48
CA SER A 156 7.39 -5.51 15.35
C SER A 156 7.47 -4.09 15.88
N LEU A 157 6.69 -3.17 15.32
CA LEU A 157 6.60 -1.78 15.75
C LEU A 157 5.17 -1.43 16.15
N GLN A 158 5.03 -0.61 17.16
CA GLN A 158 3.81 0.13 17.47
C GLN A 158 4.13 1.63 17.46
N ASN A 159 3.47 2.39 16.59
CA ASN A 159 3.71 3.83 16.41
C ASN A 159 5.21 4.17 16.22
N ALA A 160 5.91 3.39 15.38
CA ALA A 160 7.35 3.49 15.12
C ALA A 160 8.27 3.15 16.33
N GLN A 161 7.74 2.60 17.42
CA GLN A 161 8.52 2.09 18.55
C GLN A 161 8.55 0.56 18.54
N ALA A 162 9.71 -0.02 18.83
CA ALA A 162 9.86 -1.47 18.92
C ALA A 162 8.98 -2.06 20.03
N VAL A 163 8.26 -3.14 19.73
CA VAL A 163 7.50 -3.94 20.71
C VAL A 163 8.18 -5.29 20.87
N ALA A 164 8.13 -5.81 22.09
CA ALA A 164 8.63 -7.16 22.35
C ALA A 164 7.90 -8.16 21.43
N PRO A 165 8.60 -9.18 20.88
CA PRO A 165 7.98 -10.25 20.15
C PRO A 165 6.89 -10.90 21.00
N LEU A 166 5.72 -11.15 20.39
CA LEU A 166 4.72 -11.99 21.05
C LEU A 166 5.36 -13.35 21.29
N ALA A 167 5.43 -13.78 22.55
CA ALA A 167 5.87 -15.13 22.87
C ALA A 167 4.93 -16.12 22.14
N HIS A 168 5.48 -16.91 21.22
CA HIS A 168 4.74 -18.00 20.61
C HIS A 168 4.38 -19.01 21.71
N PRO A 169 3.08 -19.39 21.87
CA PRO A 169 2.67 -20.37 22.87
C PRO A 169 3.08 -21.80 22.51
N HIS A 170 3.90 -22.02 21.47
CA HIS A 170 4.39 -23.30 21.01
C HIS A 170 5.92 -23.35 21.08
N GLY A 171 6.43 -23.47 22.29
CA GLY A 171 7.80 -23.81 22.57
C GLY A 171 7.81 -24.96 23.56
N ALA A 172 7.90 -26.17 23.06
CA ALA A 172 8.57 -27.33 23.61
C ALA A 172 8.20 -28.55 22.75
#